data_909d90bdfac480c138aefe4a32125aca
#
_entry.id   909d90bdfac480c138aefe4a32125aca
#
_cell.length_a   1.000
_cell.length_b   1.000
_cell.length_c   1.000
_cell.angle_alpha   90.00
_cell.angle_beta   90.00
_cell.angle_gamma   90.00
#
_symmetry.space_group_name_H-M   'P 1'
#
loop_
_entity.id
_entity.type
_entity.pdbx_description
1 polymer ?
#
loop_
_entity_poly.entity_id
_entity_poly.type
_entity_poly.pdbx_seq_one_letter_code
_entity_poly.pdbx_strand_id
1 'polypeptide(L)'
;MSEKNLSEIAAHLTLPENITHTAWPPVKRRLQEMQYPLDVWQQDWLKAILAKRNDGHYAASIDGIQASIPRQVGKTYTIGGLTFALATIHPDYFVLWTAHRTRTADETFNDMKGMAQIPEIAPYVHKIRQANGQQAILFNNGSRILFGAREGGFGRGFHGVDMILFDEAQILGAAALDDMIPATNTAPDPLIIKIGTPPKPKDPSEAFSEF
;
A
#
# COMPACT_ATOMS: atom_id res chain seq x y z
N MET A 1 14.67 15.87 -6.01
CA MET A 1 13.62 15.04 -6.67
C MET A 1 14.19 14.47 -7.96
N SER A 2 13.97 13.18 -8.24
CA SER A 2 14.41 12.54 -9.50
C SER A 2 13.43 12.90 -10.62
N GLU A 3 13.95 13.36 -11.76
CA GLU A 3 13.14 13.67 -12.96
C GLU A 3 12.97 12.44 -13.88
N LYS A 4 13.61 11.29 -13.56
CA LYS A 4 13.52 10.09 -14.37
C LYS A 4 12.18 9.39 -14.22
N ASN A 5 11.66 8.88 -15.32
CA ASN A 5 10.44 8.07 -15.38
C ASN A 5 10.66 6.67 -14.80
N LEU A 6 9.59 6.00 -14.44
CA LEU A 6 9.65 4.63 -13.93
C LEU A 6 10.33 3.66 -14.92
N SER A 7 10.00 3.78 -16.21
CA SER A 7 10.57 2.94 -17.28
C SER A 7 12.08 3.14 -17.51
N GLU A 8 12.63 4.27 -17.08
CA GLU A 8 14.07 4.57 -17.20
C GLU A 8 14.90 4.00 -16.04
N ILE A 9 14.25 3.69 -14.92
CA ILE A 9 14.94 3.19 -13.70
C ILE A 9 14.62 1.75 -13.35
N ALA A 10 13.47 1.23 -13.82
CA ALA A 10 13.08 -0.14 -13.57
C ALA A 10 13.91 -1.11 -14.43
N ALA A 11 14.54 -2.10 -13.80
CA ALA A 11 15.22 -3.19 -14.52
C ALA A 11 14.20 -4.07 -15.27
N HIS A 12 13.04 -4.28 -14.65
CA HIS A 12 11.89 -5.00 -15.23
C HIS A 12 10.63 -4.23 -14.89
N LEU A 13 9.74 -4.07 -15.85
CA LEU A 13 8.43 -3.46 -15.71
C LEU A 13 7.43 -4.25 -16.54
N THR A 14 6.53 -4.95 -15.85
CA THR A 14 5.41 -5.63 -16.48
C THR A 14 4.12 -4.93 -16.05
N LEU A 15 3.28 -4.60 -16.99
CA LEU A 15 1.98 -4.00 -16.75
C LEU A 15 0.88 -4.98 -17.16
N PRO A 16 -0.26 -5.00 -16.46
CA PRO A 16 -1.41 -5.79 -16.86
C PRO A 16 -1.86 -5.44 -18.29
N GLU A 17 -2.39 -6.42 -18.99
CA GLU A 17 -3.08 -6.17 -20.25
C GLU A 17 -4.43 -5.46 -20.01
N ASN A 18 -4.97 -4.84 -21.07
CA ASN A 18 -6.31 -4.21 -21.05
C ASN A 18 -6.46 -3.00 -20.09
N ILE A 19 -5.38 -2.30 -19.80
CA ILE A 19 -5.45 -1.00 -19.12
C ILE A 19 -6.11 0.01 -20.07
N THR A 20 -7.17 0.66 -19.60
CA THR A 20 -7.89 1.69 -20.37
C THR A 20 -7.74 3.09 -19.76
N HIS A 21 -7.61 3.18 -18.46
CA HIS A 21 -7.45 4.45 -17.73
C HIS A 21 -6.76 4.23 -16.38
N THR A 22 -6.68 5.25 -15.56
CA THR A 22 -6.11 5.17 -14.21
C THR A 22 -6.89 6.04 -13.22
N ALA A 23 -7.00 5.61 -11.98
CA ALA A 23 -7.54 6.39 -10.87
C ALA A 23 -6.52 7.39 -10.27
N TRP A 24 -5.39 7.62 -10.95
CA TRP A 24 -4.35 8.54 -10.51
C TRP A 24 -4.77 10.01 -10.38
N PRO A 25 -5.57 10.62 -11.29
CA PRO A 25 -5.84 12.07 -11.23
C PRO A 25 -6.42 12.56 -9.90
N PRO A 26 -7.44 11.95 -9.29
CA PRO A 26 -7.94 12.36 -7.98
C PRO A 26 -6.90 12.16 -6.86
N VAL A 27 -6.11 11.09 -6.92
CA VAL A 27 -5.04 10.81 -5.95
C VAL A 27 -3.95 11.88 -6.05
N LYS A 28 -3.52 12.23 -7.27
CA LYS A 28 -2.56 13.32 -7.51
C LYS A 28 -3.03 14.64 -6.92
N ARG A 29 -4.28 14.99 -7.14
CA ARG A 29 -4.88 16.23 -6.59
C ARG A 29 -4.82 16.22 -5.07
N ARG A 30 -5.23 15.11 -4.44
CA ARG A 30 -5.21 14.98 -2.99
C ARG A 30 -3.79 15.06 -2.42
N LEU A 31 -2.80 14.46 -3.05
CA LEU A 31 -1.39 14.58 -2.66
C LEU A 31 -0.88 16.01 -2.78
N GLN A 32 -1.31 16.75 -3.81
CA GLN A 32 -1.00 18.17 -3.94
C GLN A 32 -1.63 19.03 -2.83
N GLU A 33 -2.89 18.77 -2.48
CA GLU A 33 -3.58 19.42 -1.34
C GLU A 33 -2.88 19.14 -0.01
N MET A 34 -2.32 17.94 0.15
CA MET A 34 -1.53 17.53 1.31
C MET A 34 -0.07 18.03 1.27
N GLN A 35 0.33 18.78 0.24
CA GLN A 35 1.71 19.19 0.00
C GLN A 35 2.71 18.02 0.09
N TYR A 36 2.32 16.87 -0.46
CA TYR A 36 3.06 15.62 -0.43
C TYR A 36 3.83 15.41 -1.74
N PRO A 37 5.10 15.85 -1.83
CA PRO A 37 5.86 15.81 -3.07
C PRO A 37 6.30 14.39 -3.38
N LEU A 38 6.19 14.01 -4.66
CA LEU A 38 6.67 12.73 -5.18
C LEU A 38 7.59 12.97 -6.37
N ASP A 39 8.62 12.16 -6.49
CA ASP A 39 9.46 12.07 -7.68
C ASP A 39 8.66 11.57 -8.90
N VAL A 40 9.14 11.84 -10.10
CA VAL A 40 8.44 11.44 -11.34
C VAL A 40 8.22 9.91 -11.38
N TRP A 41 9.24 9.11 -11.08
CA TRP A 41 9.11 7.65 -11.06
C TRP A 41 8.11 7.15 -10.02
N GLN A 42 7.99 7.83 -8.86
CA GLN A 42 7.00 7.50 -7.83
C GLN A 42 5.58 7.77 -8.33
N GLN A 43 5.38 8.90 -9.00
CA GLN A 43 4.09 9.21 -9.62
C GLN A 43 3.72 8.19 -10.70
N ASP A 44 4.67 7.78 -11.54
CA ASP A 44 4.45 6.76 -12.57
C ASP A 44 4.13 5.39 -11.95
N TRP A 45 4.81 5.05 -10.85
CA TRP A 45 4.49 3.84 -10.10
C TRP A 45 3.08 3.87 -9.55
N LEU A 46 2.64 4.99 -8.95
CA LEU A 46 1.27 5.13 -8.49
C LEU A 46 0.24 5.12 -9.63
N LYS A 47 0.57 5.65 -10.80
CA LYS A 47 -0.29 5.51 -11.99
C LYS A 47 -0.48 4.05 -12.40
N ALA A 48 0.59 3.26 -12.35
CA ALA A 48 0.55 1.83 -12.66
C ALA A 48 -0.26 1.06 -11.62
N ILE A 49 -0.04 1.34 -10.32
CA ILE A 49 -0.82 0.75 -9.22
C ILE A 49 -2.32 1.01 -9.40
N LEU A 50 -2.69 2.22 -9.80
CA LEU A 50 -4.07 2.68 -9.94
C LEU A 50 -4.64 2.48 -11.35
N ALA A 51 -3.96 1.68 -12.18
CA ALA A 51 -4.45 1.36 -13.51
C ALA A 51 -5.77 0.60 -13.46
N LYS A 52 -6.69 0.94 -14.35
CA LYS A 52 -8.05 0.42 -14.42
C LYS A 52 -8.32 -0.22 -15.77
N ARG A 53 -9.16 -1.27 -15.76
CA ARG A 53 -9.74 -1.87 -16.95
C ARG A 53 -11.01 -1.14 -17.37
N ASN A 54 -11.56 -1.53 -18.51
CA ASN A 54 -12.81 -0.94 -19.05
C ASN A 54 -14.04 -1.18 -18.14
N ASP A 55 -14.01 -2.24 -17.33
CA ASP A 55 -15.07 -2.55 -16.35
C ASP A 55 -14.98 -1.69 -15.07
N GLY A 56 -13.98 -0.83 -14.98
CA GLY A 56 -13.73 0.07 -13.85
C GLY A 56 -12.95 -0.54 -12.69
N HIS A 57 -12.64 -1.84 -12.73
CA HIS A 57 -11.83 -2.50 -11.70
C HIS A 57 -10.33 -2.26 -11.88
N TYR A 58 -9.56 -2.40 -10.81
CA TYR A 58 -8.09 -2.33 -10.89
C TYR A 58 -7.54 -3.39 -11.85
N ALA A 59 -6.61 -2.98 -12.70
CA ALA A 59 -6.06 -3.85 -13.74
C ALA A 59 -5.24 -5.00 -13.16
N ALA A 60 -4.60 -4.79 -12.01
CA ALA A 60 -3.81 -5.82 -11.32
C ALA A 60 -4.65 -6.96 -10.71
N SER A 61 -6.01 -6.79 -10.63
CA SER A 61 -6.89 -7.83 -10.12
C SER A 61 -6.50 -8.36 -8.73
N ILE A 62 -6.89 -9.60 -8.42
CA ILE A 62 -6.65 -10.26 -7.12
C ILE A 62 -5.18 -10.63 -6.91
N ASP A 63 -4.41 -10.82 -7.98
CA ASP A 63 -2.97 -11.10 -7.87
C ASP A 63 -2.20 -9.90 -7.35
N GLY A 64 -2.79 -8.70 -7.50
CA GLY A 64 -2.27 -7.46 -6.96
C GLY A 64 -1.03 -6.97 -7.70
N ILE A 65 -0.37 -6.00 -7.06
CA ILE A 65 0.84 -5.37 -7.57
C ILE A 65 2.03 -5.87 -6.77
N GLN A 66 3.12 -6.14 -7.47
CA GLN A 66 4.39 -6.50 -6.84
C GLN A 66 5.46 -5.47 -7.19
N ALA A 67 6.24 -5.06 -6.19
CA ALA A 67 7.34 -4.15 -6.40
C ALA A 67 8.56 -4.53 -5.55
N SER A 68 9.61 -4.99 -6.24
CA SER A 68 10.93 -5.25 -5.66
C SER A 68 11.81 -4.03 -5.86
N ILE A 69 12.01 -3.25 -4.81
CA ILE A 69 12.67 -1.94 -4.86
C ILE A 69 13.75 -1.89 -3.78
N PRO A 70 14.96 -1.37 -4.06
CA PRO A 70 16.03 -1.25 -3.08
C PRO A 70 15.61 -0.53 -1.79
N ARG A 71 16.41 -0.69 -0.73
CA ARG A 71 16.19 0.05 0.53
C ARG A 71 16.45 1.55 0.36
N GLN A 72 15.80 2.37 1.18
CA GLN A 72 16.03 3.82 1.33
C GLN A 72 15.76 4.66 0.08
N VAL A 73 14.93 4.17 -0.83
CA VAL A 73 14.49 4.93 -2.02
C VAL A 73 13.05 5.46 -1.92
N GLY A 74 12.46 5.45 -0.70
CA GLY A 74 11.17 6.08 -0.46
C GLY A 74 9.94 5.18 -0.70
N LYS A 75 10.07 3.83 -0.65
CA LYS A 75 8.91 2.92 -0.78
C LYS A 75 7.78 3.26 0.18
N THR A 76 8.06 3.24 1.48
CA THR A 76 7.07 3.52 2.53
C THR A 76 6.47 4.91 2.39
N TYR A 77 7.30 5.90 2.04
CA TYR A 77 6.85 7.25 1.75
C TYR A 77 5.85 7.27 0.58
N THR A 78 6.19 6.68 -0.55
CA THR A 78 5.34 6.67 -1.76
C THR A 78 4.00 5.98 -1.49
N ILE A 79 4.03 4.77 -0.90
CA ILE A 79 2.81 4.01 -0.61
C ILE A 79 2.03 4.63 0.57
N GLY A 80 2.71 5.25 1.52
CA GLY A 80 2.09 6.03 2.60
C GLY A 80 1.25 7.17 2.04
N GLY A 81 1.81 7.95 1.11
CA GLY A 81 1.07 9.00 0.41
C GLY A 81 -0.16 8.47 -0.33
N LEU A 82 -0.01 7.38 -1.09
CA LEU A 82 -1.14 6.71 -1.74
C LEU A 82 -2.23 6.33 -0.73
N THR A 83 -1.83 5.70 0.36
CA THR A 83 -2.75 5.23 1.40
C THR A 83 -3.52 6.39 2.05
N PHE A 84 -2.84 7.49 2.39
CA PHE A 84 -3.50 8.70 2.91
C PHE A 84 -4.44 9.32 1.88
N ALA A 85 -4.02 9.40 0.62
CA ALA A 85 -4.86 9.97 -0.43
C ALA A 85 -6.15 9.14 -0.60
N LEU A 86 -6.05 7.81 -0.74
CA LEU A 86 -7.22 6.94 -0.89
C LEU A 86 -8.13 6.99 0.34
N ALA A 87 -7.56 6.90 1.56
CA ALA A 87 -8.32 6.96 2.80
C ALA A 87 -9.05 8.30 3.01
N THR A 88 -8.58 9.38 2.42
CA THR A 88 -9.23 10.70 2.53
C THR A 88 -10.16 11.05 1.37
N ILE A 89 -10.02 10.35 0.22
CA ILE A 89 -10.92 10.50 -0.94
C ILE A 89 -12.17 9.64 -0.76
N HIS A 90 -12.00 8.39 -0.32
CA HIS A 90 -13.08 7.43 -0.18
C HIS A 90 -13.56 7.38 1.28
N PRO A 91 -14.85 7.54 1.57
CA PRO A 91 -15.38 7.33 2.91
C PRO A 91 -15.30 5.84 3.29
N ASP A 92 -15.12 5.59 4.59
CA ASP A 92 -15.09 4.25 5.19
C ASP A 92 -14.01 3.32 4.63
N TYR A 93 -13.01 3.85 3.90
CA TYR A 93 -11.94 3.09 3.26
C TYR A 93 -11.08 2.36 4.30
N PHE A 94 -11.03 1.04 4.19
CA PHE A 94 -10.35 0.20 5.16
C PHE A 94 -9.04 -0.38 4.61
N VAL A 95 -7.93 -0.04 5.26
CA VAL A 95 -6.58 -0.47 4.88
C VAL A 95 -5.97 -1.36 5.96
N LEU A 96 -5.41 -2.51 5.57
CA LEU A 96 -4.51 -3.30 6.38
C LEU A 96 -3.07 -3.11 5.89
N TRP A 97 -2.21 -2.56 6.72
CA TRP A 97 -0.77 -2.48 6.46
C TRP A 97 -0.04 -3.52 7.29
N THR A 98 0.58 -4.48 6.64
CA THR A 98 1.20 -5.61 7.32
C THR A 98 2.68 -5.70 7.04
N ALA A 99 3.46 -6.01 8.07
CA ALA A 99 4.87 -6.40 7.96
C ALA A 99 5.07 -7.85 8.43
N HIS A 100 6.24 -8.42 8.17
CA HIS A 100 6.53 -9.78 8.66
C HIS A 100 6.59 -9.80 10.19
N ARG A 101 7.37 -8.90 10.79
CA ARG A 101 7.66 -8.85 12.22
C ARG A 101 7.00 -7.65 12.89
N THR A 102 6.67 -7.81 14.18
CA THR A 102 6.12 -6.74 15.03
C THR A 102 6.99 -5.49 15.00
N ARG A 103 8.32 -5.63 15.13
CA ARG A 103 9.23 -4.48 15.10
C ARG A 103 9.11 -3.68 13.81
N THR A 104 9.03 -4.33 12.64
CA THR A 104 8.90 -3.64 11.35
C THR A 104 7.52 -2.96 11.23
N ALA A 105 6.45 -3.62 11.73
CA ALA A 105 5.12 -3.02 11.77
C ALA A 105 5.10 -1.75 12.65
N ASP A 106 5.77 -1.79 13.80
CA ASP A 106 5.90 -0.64 14.71
C ASP A 106 6.70 0.51 14.08
N GLU A 107 7.81 0.21 13.41
CA GLU A 107 8.63 1.20 12.67
C GLU A 107 7.78 1.87 11.58
N THR A 108 7.08 1.09 10.76
CA THR A 108 6.17 1.61 9.72
C THR A 108 5.04 2.45 10.30
N PHE A 109 4.42 1.98 11.39
CA PHE A 109 3.38 2.77 12.08
C PHE A 109 3.92 4.11 12.58
N ASN A 110 5.14 4.16 13.16
CA ASN A 110 5.74 5.40 13.64
C ASN A 110 6.03 6.37 12.47
N ASP A 111 6.50 5.89 11.33
CA ASP A 111 6.69 6.71 10.14
C ASP A 111 5.36 7.28 9.66
N MET A 112 4.34 6.45 9.53
CA MET A 112 3.00 6.87 9.11
C MET A 112 2.34 7.82 10.12
N LYS A 113 2.57 7.61 11.42
CA LYS A 113 2.12 8.53 12.46
C LYS A 113 2.77 9.91 12.30
N GLY A 114 4.08 9.96 12.02
CA GLY A 114 4.79 11.21 11.74
C GLY A 114 4.18 11.94 10.54
N MET A 115 3.90 11.24 9.46
CA MET A 115 3.23 11.80 8.28
C MET A 115 1.81 12.30 8.60
N ALA A 116 1.03 11.55 9.39
CA ALA A 116 -0.33 11.93 9.80
C ALA A 116 -0.40 13.21 10.65
N GLN A 117 0.73 13.63 11.23
CA GLN A 117 0.86 14.83 12.04
C GLN A 117 1.33 16.07 11.24
N ILE A 118 1.66 15.91 9.95
CA ILE A 118 2.00 17.03 9.06
C ILE A 118 0.78 17.96 8.99
N PRO A 119 0.97 19.31 9.08
CA PRO A 119 -0.14 20.27 9.13
C PRO A 119 -1.17 20.13 8.02
N GLU A 120 -0.76 19.73 6.83
CA GLU A 120 -1.61 19.56 5.65
C GLU A 120 -2.38 18.23 5.65
N ILE A 121 -1.95 17.24 6.46
CA ILE A 121 -2.59 15.93 6.59
C ILE A 121 -3.41 15.83 7.88
N ALA A 122 -2.93 16.42 8.97
CA ALA A 122 -3.56 16.36 10.29
C ALA A 122 -5.07 16.72 10.32
N PRO A 123 -5.57 17.68 9.51
CA PRO A 123 -7.00 18.00 9.47
C PRO A 123 -7.91 16.85 9.02
N TYR A 124 -7.39 15.86 8.31
CA TYR A 124 -8.15 14.67 7.89
C TYR A 124 -8.19 13.59 8.96
N VAL A 125 -7.25 13.63 9.93
CA VAL A 125 -7.07 12.58 10.94
C VAL A 125 -7.97 12.84 12.15
N HIS A 126 -8.80 11.86 12.47
CA HIS A 126 -9.65 11.90 13.66
C HIS A 126 -8.88 11.48 14.92
N LYS A 127 -8.15 10.36 14.86
CA LYS A 127 -7.45 9.78 16.01
C LYS A 127 -6.32 8.86 15.58
N ILE A 128 -5.22 8.86 16.34
CA ILE A 128 -4.13 7.90 16.22
C ILE A 128 -4.15 7.01 17.47
N ARG A 129 -4.34 5.69 17.28
CA ARG A 129 -4.24 4.68 18.32
C ARG A 129 -2.83 4.15 18.38
N GLN A 130 -2.20 4.14 19.56
CA GLN A 130 -0.79 3.76 19.73
C GLN A 130 -0.60 2.53 20.61
N ALA A 131 -1.69 1.92 21.10
CA ALA A 131 -1.59 0.71 21.93
C ALA A 131 -1.03 -0.45 21.10
N ASN A 132 -0.10 -1.19 21.69
CA ASN A 132 0.53 -2.34 21.04
C ASN A 132 -0.54 -3.33 20.56
N GLY A 133 -0.40 -3.78 19.30
CA GLY A 133 -1.36 -4.67 18.65
C GLY A 133 -2.68 -4.01 18.23
N GLN A 134 -2.86 -2.72 18.49
CA GLN A 134 -4.05 -1.95 18.11
C GLN A 134 -3.69 -0.64 17.38
N GLN A 135 -2.47 -0.57 16.84
CA GLN A 135 -1.99 0.62 16.13
C GLN A 135 -2.87 0.93 14.93
N ALA A 136 -3.36 2.15 14.89
CA ALA A 136 -4.25 2.59 13.81
C ALA A 136 -4.22 4.09 13.61
N ILE A 137 -4.48 4.52 12.38
CA ILE A 137 -4.80 5.90 12.02
C ILE A 137 -6.26 5.91 11.57
N LEU A 138 -7.09 6.69 12.27
CA LEU A 138 -8.52 6.83 11.99
C LEU A 138 -8.78 8.22 11.39
N PHE A 139 -9.59 8.28 10.34
CA PHE A 139 -9.91 9.51 9.62
C PHE A 139 -11.30 10.02 9.94
N ASN A 140 -11.54 11.33 9.71
CA ASN A 140 -12.81 11.98 9.98
C ASN A 140 -13.98 11.45 9.11
N ASN A 141 -13.67 10.86 7.96
CA ASN A 141 -14.65 10.29 7.01
C ASN A 141 -14.96 8.81 7.26
N GLY A 142 -14.58 8.24 8.41
CA GLY A 142 -14.78 6.83 8.76
C GLY A 142 -13.68 5.88 8.30
N SER A 143 -12.79 6.32 7.43
CA SER A 143 -11.67 5.50 6.94
C SER A 143 -10.67 5.17 8.04
N ARG A 144 -9.95 4.08 7.86
CA ARG A 144 -8.96 3.62 8.84
C ARG A 144 -7.81 2.85 8.21
N ILE A 145 -6.63 3.02 8.78
CA ILE A 145 -5.44 2.22 8.49
C ILE A 145 -5.07 1.46 9.76
N LEU A 146 -5.06 0.14 9.70
CA LEU A 146 -4.59 -0.72 10.79
C LEU A 146 -3.21 -1.27 10.45
N PHE A 147 -2.35 -1.33 11.47
CA PHE A 147 -0.97 -1.81 11.34
C PHE A 147 -0.77 -3.07 12.19
N GLY A 148 -0.07 -4.07 11.65
CA GLY A 148 0.22 -5.26 12.41
C GLY A 148 1.19 -6.23 11.76
N ALA A 149 1.63 -7.20 12.56
CA ALA A 149 2.60 -8.21 12.14
C ALA A 149 1.92 -9.52 11.78
N ARG A 150 2.31 -10.08 10.62
CA ARG A 150 1.81 -11.39 10.16
C ARG A 150 2.20 -12.52 11.08
N GLU A 151 3.40 -12.50 11.70
CA GLU A 151 3.84 -13.51 12.67
C GLU A 151 2.89 -13.64 13.88
N GLY A 152 2.14 -12.59 14.21
CA GLY A 152 1.14 -12.56 15.29
C GLY A 152 -0.27 -12.95 14.83
N GLY A 153 -0.46 -13.39 13.58
CA GLY A 153 -1.78 -13.72 13.03
C GLY A 153 -2.64 -12.50 12.70
N PHE A 154 -2.03 -11.32 12.57
CA PHE A 154 -2.74 -10.11 12.15
C PHE A 154 -3.33 -10.29 10.75
N GLY A 155 -4.55 -9.82 10.56
CA GLY A 155 -5.28 -9.93 9.30
C GLY A 155 -6.38 -10.99 9.31
N ARG A 156 -6.31 -11.99 10.19
CA ARG A 156 -7.35 -13.02 10.32
C ARG A 156 -8.64 -12.42 10.88
N GLY A 157 -9.77 -12.77 10.25
CA GLY A 157 -11.11 -12.39 10.71
C GLY A 157 -11.52 -10.95 10.35
N PHE A 158 -10.70 -10.20 9.62
CA PHE A 158 -11.16 -8.95 9.01
C PHE A 158 -12.00 -9.21 7.76
N HIS A 159 -12.89 -8.29 7.45
CA HIS A 159 -13.73 -8.29 6.25
C HIS A 159 -13.96 -6.85 5.77
N GLY A 160 -14.31 -6.69 4.50
CA GLY A 160 -14.51 -5.38 3.90
C GLY A 160 -13.23 -4.55 3.81
N VAL A 161 -12.10 -5.21 3.58
CA VAL A 161 -10.80 -4.55 3.44
C VAL A 161 -10.64 -4.09 2.00
N ASP A 162 -10.55 -2.77 1.80
CA ASP A 162 -10.39 -2.17 0.48
C ASP A 162 -8.95 -2.20 -0.03
N MET A 163 -7.98 -2.23 0.89
CA MET A 163 -6.57 -2.30 0.52
C MET A 163 -5.78 -3.14 1.52
N ILE A 164 -5.02 -4.10 1.01
CA ILE A 164 -4.01 -4.81 1.80
C ILE A 164 -2.63 -4.47 1.28
N LEU A 165 -1.76 -4.05 2.20
CA LEU A 165 -0.36 -3.84 1.93
C LEU A 165 0.49 -4.89 2.64
N PHE A 166 1.23 -5.66 1.87
CA PHE A 166 2.25 -6.59 2.33
C PHE A 166 3.63 -5.94 2.22
N ASP A 167 4.11 -5.38 3.33
CA ASP A 167 5.49 -4.92 3.42
C ASP A 167 6.42 -6.11 3.72
N GLU A 168 7.69 -5.98 3.38
CA GLU A 168 8.68 -7.08 3.42
C GLU A 168 8.20 -8.30 2.61
N ALA A 169 7.65 -8.10 1.41
CA ALA A 169 7.07 -9.18 0.61
C ALA A 169 8.11 -10.19 0.11
N GLN A 170 9.42 -9.89 0.16
CA GLN A 170 10.49 -10.86 -0.11
C GLN A 170 10.51 -12.05 0.86
N ILE A 171 9.81 -11.94 2.01
CA ILE A 171 9.65 -13.00 3.00
C ILE A 171 8.17 -13.35 3.23
N LEU A 172 7.32 -13.08 2.26
CA LEU A 172 5.89 -13.39 2.28
C LEU A 172 5.66 -14.80 1.75
N GLY A 173 5.20 -15.70 2.60
CA GLY A 173 4.83 -17.06 2.21
C GLY A 173 3.35 -17.19 1.82
N ALA A 174 3.00 -18.26 1.09
CA ALA A 174 1.65 -18.55 0.60
C ALA A 174 0.61 -18.58 1.72
N ALA A 175 0.93 -19.19 2.87
CA ALA A 175 0.01 -19.26 4.01
C ALA A 175 -0.47 -17.88 4.51
N ALA A 176 0.38 -16.85 4.47
CA ALA A 176 -0.01 -15.50 4.87
C ALA A 176 -0.94 -14.84 3.83
N LEU A 177 -0.78 -15.17 2.55
CA LEU A 177 -1.71 -14.74 1.50
C LEU A 177 -3.07 -15.41 1.68
N ASP A 178 -3.09 -16.71 1.88
CA ASP A 178 -4.32 -17.50 2.09
C ASP A 178 -5.12 -17.02 3.31
N ASP A 179 -4.43 -16.60 4.37
CA ASP A 179 -5.05 -16.08 5.59
C ASP A 179 -5.65 -14.66 5.40
N MET A 180 -5.08 -13.84 4.52
CA MET A 180 -5.39 -12.40 4.49
C MET A 180 -6.19 -11.97 3.25
N ILE A 181 -5.97 -12.56 2.08
CA ILE A 181 -6.69 -12.20 0.86
C ILE A 181 -8.20 -12.31 1.04
N PRO A 182 -8.76 -13.34 1.73
CA PRO A 182 -10.19 -13.42 1.97
C PRO A 182 -10.83 -12.22 2.67
N ALA A 183 -10.05 -11.41 3.40
CA ALA A 183 -10.53 -10.19 4.03
C ALA A 183 -11.01 -9.14 3.00
N THR A 184 -10.59 -9.24 1.74
CA THR A 184 -10.99 -8.34 0.64
C THR A 184 -12.24 -8.79 -0.12
N ASN A 185 -12.73 -10.02 0.08
CA ASN A 185 -13.79 -10.61 -0.73
C ASN A 185 -15.12 -9.81 -0.78
N THR A 186 -15.36 -8.98 0.23
CA THR A 186 -16.56 -8.14 0.30
C THR A 186 -16.32 -6.69 -0.14
N ALA A 187 -15.09 -6.32 -0.44
CA ALA A 187 -14.77 -5.02 -1.00
C ALA A 187 -15.12 -5.00 -2.51
N PRO A 188 -15.71 -3.91 -3.02
CA PRO A 188 -16.12 -3.84 -4.43
C PRO A 188 -14.96 -3.91 -5.43
N ASP A 189 -13.83 -3.33 -5.07
CA ASP A 189 -12.65 -3.21 -5.94
C ASP A 189 -11.38 -3.15 -5.08
N PRO A 190 -10.97 -4.28 -4.49
CA PRO A 190 -9.87 -4.30 -3.55
C PRO A 190 -8.51 -4.09 -4.25
N LEU A 191 -7.60 -3.44 -3.55
CA LEU A 191 -6.23 -3.20 -3.99
C LEU A 191 -5.24 -3.99 -3.13
N ILE A 192 -4.52 -4.91 -3.75
CA ILE A 192 -3.49 -5.73 -3.09
C ILE A 192 -2.12 -5.25 -3.56
N ILE A 193 -1.27 -4.85 -2.62
CA ILE A 193 0.07 -4.33 -2.91
C ILE A 193 1.11 -5.12 -2.12
N LYS A 194 2.07 -5.70 -2.82
CA LYS A 194 3.21 -6.43 -2.27
C LYS A 194 4.47 -5.63 -2.54
N ILE A 195 5.10 -5.09 -1.49
CA ILE A 195 6.35 -4.33 -1.61
C ILE A 195 7.46 -4.97 -0.81
N GLY A 196 8.65 -4.98 -1.36
CA GLY A 196 9.81 -5.58 -0.71
C GLY A 196 11.12 -5.09 -1.30
N THR A 197 12.19 -5.70 -0.81
CA THR A 197 13.53 -5.58 -1.41
C THR A 197 13.82 -6.82 -2.25
N PRO A 198 14.80 -6.79 -3.17
CA PRO A 198 15.23 -7.99 -3.87
C PRO A 198 15.48 -9.14 -2.89
N PRO A 199 14.87 -10.33 -3.12
CA PRO A 199 14.98 -11.45 -2.20
C PRO A 199 16.41 -11.97 -2.14
N LYS A 200 16.81 -12.45 -0.97
CA LYS A 200 18.07 -13.18 -0.78
C LYS A 200 17.84 -14.68 -1.06
N PRO A 201 18.90 -15.46 -1.37
CA PRO A 201 18.76 -16.88 -1.68
C PRO A 201 18.10 -17.74 -0.57
N LYS A 202 17.97 -17.21 0.64
CA LYS A 202 17.36 -17.89 1.80
C LYS A 202 15.99 -17.36 2.16
N ASP A 203 15.51 -16.33 1.47
CA ASP A 203 14.19 -15.76 1.75
C ASP A 203 13.12 -16.68 1.15
N PRO A 204 12.07 -17.03 1.88
CA PRO A 204 10.92 -17.75 1.33
C PRO A 204 10.12 -16.77 0.45
N SER A 205 10.60 -16.54 -0.77
CA SER A 205 10.09 -15.50 -1.66
C SER A 205 9.03 -16.01 -2.63
N GLU A 206 8.19 -16.97 -2.23
CA GLU A 206 7.15 -17.53 -3.11
C GLU A 206 6.31 -16.44 -3.78
N ALA A 207 5.98 -15.38 -3.05
CA ALA A 207 5.23 -14.23 -3.58
C ALA A 207 6.04 -13.34 -4.56
N PHE A 208 7.37 -13.53 -4.66
CA PHE A 208 8.29 -12.69 -5.46
C PHE A 208 9.10 -13.47 -6.48
N SER A 209 9.05 -14.79 -6.48
CA SER A 209 9.88 -15.66 -7.33
C SER A 209 9.14 -16.26 -8.51
N GLU A 210 7.86 -16.03 -8.66
CA GLU A 210 7.03 -16.56 -9.76
C GLU A 210 6.87 -15.59 -10.94
N PHE A 211 7.84 -14.68 -11.16
CA PHE A 211 7.82 -13.72 -12.28
C PHE A 211 9.13 -13.71 -13.04
#